data_2ce8602057f1664698dd0c4d4ee5b6a3
#
_entry.id   2ce8602057f1664698dd0c4d4ee5b6a3
#
_cell.length_a   1.000
_cell.length_b   1.000
_cell.length_c   1.000
_cell.angle_alpha   90.00
_cell.angle_beta   90.00
_cell.angle_gamma   90.00
#
_symmetry.space_group_name_H-M   'P 1'
#
loop_
_entity.id
_entity.type
_entity.pdbx_description
1 polymer ?
#
loop_
_entity_poly.entity_id
_entity_poly.type
_entity_poly.pdbx_seq_one_letter_code
_entity_poly.pdbx_strand_id
1 'polypeptide(L)'
;VPYDRTSSFALASVMEYLYLLQESGLEGIPDDPADETPHMPKKILGDAVFSEHGLQSTASAHLESLETIRKDLGNCQRCDLAKKRKNLVFGVGNPHARLVFVGEGPGADEDAQGEPFVGEAGRLLNRLITAMGLQREEVYICNVIKCRPPGNRDPNALEIEACSPFMLRQIRAIGPDVIVGLGKFAVQTLLQTKVPITKLRGTFRDFYGIPLMPTLHPSYLLRRRQEGDMDSFWRVWDDMTQVLQLLKLPIPEKIRKN
;
A
#
# COMPACT_ATOMS: atom_id res chain seq x y z
N VAL A 1 -29.14 17.85 -2.58
CA VAL A 1 -27.70 18.09 -2.38
C VAL A 1 -27.10 18.20 -3.78
N PRO A 2 -26.40 19.28 -4.16
CA PRO A 2 -25.88 19.42 -5.51
C PRO A 2 -24.72 18.47 -5.75
N TYR A 3 -24.79 17.76 -6.84
CA TYR A 3 -23.77 16.84 -7.37
C TYR A 3 -22.54 17.65 -7.78
N ASP A 4 -21.39 17.38 -7.14
CA ASP A 4 -20.15 18.11 -7.40
C ASP A 4 -19.52 17.64 -8.72
N ARG A 5 -19.43 18.56 -9.70
CA ARG A 5 -18.85 18.34 -11.02
C ARG A 5 -17.34 18.05 -11.01
N THR A 6 -16.63 18.28 -9.92
CA THR A 6 -15.19 18.04 -9.80
C THR A 6 -14.83 16.57 -9.73
N SER A 7 -15.65 15.74 -9.08
CA SER A 7 -15.47 14.29 -9.03
C SER A 7 -15.64 13.62 -10.41
N SER A 8 -16.56 14.17 -11.23
CA SER A 8 -16.78 13.68 -12.61
C SER A 8 -15.61 13.97 -13.54
N PHE A 9 -14.92 15.11 -13.35
CA PHE A 9 -13.76 15.49 -14.17
C PHE A 9 -12.51 14.65 -13.85
N ALA A 10 -12.29 14.32 -12.59
CA ALA A 10 -11.15 13.48 -12.17
C ALA A 10 -11.31 12.03 -12.65
N LEU A 11 -12.55 11.50 -12.58
CA LEU A 11 -12.89 10.19 -13.14
C LEU A 11 -12.73 10.18 -14.67
N ALA A 12 -13.19 11.22 -15.36
CA ALA A 12 -13.01 11.36 -16.79
C ALA A 12 -11.53 11.36 -17.18
N SER A 13 -10.67 12.05 -16.44
CA SER A 13 -9.22 12.10 -16.71
C SER A 13 -8.51 10.76 -16.49
N VAL A 14 -8.90 9.98 -15.49
CA VAL A 14 -8.33 8.63 -15.28
C VAL A 14 -8.91 7.65 -16.30
N MET A 15 -10.19 7.75 -16.61
CA MET A 15 -10.85 6.91 -17.59
C MET A 15 -10.42 7.29 -19.02
N GLU A 16 -10.23 8.56 -19.33
CA GLU A 16 -9.65 9.02 -20.59
C GLU A 16 -8.21 8.56 -20.74
N TYR A 17 -7.43 8.59 -19.65
CA TYR A 17 -6.08 8.04 -19.62
C TYR A 17 -6.07 6.51 -19.76
N LEU A 18 -6.97 5.79 -19.12
CA LEU A 18 -7.15 4.35 -19.30
C LEU A 18 -7.68 4.03 -20.71
N TYR A 19 -8.52 4.90 -21.29
CA TYR A 19 -9.05 4.79 -22.64
C TYR A 19 -7.98 5.01 -23.71
N LEU A 20 -7.17 6.07 -23.60
CA LEU A 20 -6.01 6.30 -24.47
C LEU A 20 -5.00 5.14 -24.40
N LEU A 21 -5.01 4.38 -23.32
CA LEU A 21 -4.21 3.19 -23.15
C LEU A 21 -4.81 1.96 -23.87
N GLN A 22 -6.13 1.92 -24.03
CA GLN A 22 -6.85 0.84 -24.71
C GLN A 22 -6.82 0.98 -26.24
N GLU A 23 -6.74 2.19 -26.77
CA GLU A 23 -6.65 2.44 -28.23
C GLU A 23 -5.33 1.95 -28.87
N SER A 24 -4.33 1.57 -28.08
CA SER A 24 -3.09 0.98 -28.58
C SER A 24 -3.17 -0.53 -28.92
N GLY A 25 -4.32 -1.14 -28.80
CA GLY A 25 -4.75 -2.47 -29.27
C GLY A 25 -3.80 -3.64 -29.06
N LEU A 26 -4.14 -4.56 -28.12
CA LEU A 26 -3.59 -5.93 -28.07
C LEU A 26 -4.51 -6.87 -27.24
N GLU A 27 -4.75 -8.09 -27.73
CA GLU A 27 -5.61 -9.12 -27.11
C GLU A 27 -4.83 -10.28 -26.50
N GLY A 28 -5.37 -10.82 -25.41
CA GLY A 28 -5.35 -12.23 -25.01
C GLY A 28 -4.25 -12.81 -24.16
N ILE A 29 -4.61 -13.42 -22.98
CA ILE A 29 -3.78 -14.38 -22.22
C ILE A 29 -4.66 -15.42 -21.49
N PRO A 30 -4.21 -16.72 -21.39
CA PRO A 30 -4.95 -17.84 -20.78
C PRO A 30 -4.72 -18.06 -19.28
N ASP A 31 -5.62 -18.83 -18.67
CA ASP A 31 -5.70 -19.22 -17.25
C ASP A 31 -4.72 -20.33 -16.86
N ASP A 32 -4.34 -20.37 -15.56
CA ASP A 32 -3.62 -21.49 -14.94
C ASP A 32 -4.08 -21.77 -13.50
N PRO A 33 -4.14 -23.06 -13.06
CA PRO A 33 -4.86 -23.52 -11.87
C PRO A 33 -3.98 -23.86 -10.64
N ALA A 34 -4.69 -24.10 -9.53
CA ALA A 34 -4.42 -24.90 -8.33
C ALA A 34 -3.73 -24.29 -7.11
N ASP A 35 -4.47 -24.49 -6.03
CA ASP A 35 -4.31 -24.13 -4.61
C ASP A 35 -3.46 -25.16 -3.85
N GLU A 36 -2.62 -24.69 -2.93
CA GLU A 36 -2.22 -25.40 -1.70
C GLU A 36 -1.67 -24.43 -0.65
N THR A 37 -2.32 -24.44 0.52
CA THR A 37 -1.91 -23.64 1.70
C THR A 37 -1.02 -24.45 2.62
N PRO A 38 0.11 -23.91 3.11
CA PRO A 38 0.80 -24.45 4.28
C PRO A 38 0.60 -23.57 5.53
N HIS A 39 0.20 -24.21 6.60
CA HIS A 39 0.22 -23.71 7.97
C HIS A 39 1.65 -23.43 8.45
N MET A 40 1.89 -22.30 9.12
CA MET A 40 3.15 -22.01 9.79
C MET A 40 2.97 -21.63 11.27
N PRO A 41 3.97 -21.94 12.13
CA PRO A 41 3.84 -21.87 13.59
C PRO A 41 3.95 -20.45 14.14
N LYS A 42 3.11 -20.20 15.17
CA LYS A 42 3.13 -19.01 16.01
C LYS A 42 4.40 -19.01 16.88
N LYS A 43 5.39 -18.20 16.58
CA LYS A 43 6.36 -17.71 17.58
C LYS A 43 7.20 -16.58 16.99
N ILE A 44 7.04 -15.41 17.52
CA ILE A 44 7.93 -14.31 17.89
C ILE A 44 7.07 -13.05 18.02
N LEU A 45 6.40 -12.96 19.15
CA LEU A 45 6.00 -11.71 19.79
C LEU A 45 6.11 -12.00 21.28
N GLY A 46 6.92 -11.21 21.99
CA GLY A 46 7.13 -11.36 23.42
C GLY A 46 5.79 -11.39 24.18
N ASP A 47 5.73 -12.24 25.18
CA ASP A 47 4.58 -12.61 25.97
C ASP A 47 3.82 -11.39 26.51
N ALA A 48 2.68 -11.07 25.88
CA ALA A 48 1.56 -10.43 26.53
C ALA A 48 0.43 -11.45 26.54
N VAL A 49 0.31 -12.12 27.70
CA VAL A 49 -0.71 -13.12 28.00
C VAL A 49 -2.09 -12.50 27.87
N PHE A 50 -2.90 -12.98 26.92
CA PHE A 50 -4.33 -12.78 26.94
C PHE A 50 -4.95 -13.86 27.82
N SER A 51 -5.23 -13.55 29.08
CA SER A 51 -6.14 -14.34 29.91
C SER A 51 -7.56 -13.78 29.73
N GLU A 52 -8.47 -14.63 29.25
CA GLU A 52 -9.90 -14.40 29.40
C GLU A 52 -10.24 -14.44 30.90
N HIS A 53 -10.49 -13.29 31.48
CA HIS A 53 -11.46 -13.06 32.60
C HIS A 53 -11.39 -11.61 33.06
N GLY A 54 -12.55 -10.95 33.07
CA GLY A 54 -12.81 -9.78 33.91
C GLY A 54 -12.72 -8.42 33.22
N LEU A 55 -13.84 -7.96 32.68
CA LEU A 55 -14.16 -6.55 32.49
C LEU A 55 -13.94 -5.77 33.80
N GLN A 56 -12.84 -5.04 33.89
CA GLN A 56 -12.79 -3.79 34.67
C GLN A 56 -11.84 -2.82 33.97
N SER A 57 -12.43 -1.70 33.56
CA SER A 57 -11.81 -0.50 33.03
C SER A 57 -10.68 -0.02 33.92
N THR A 58 -9.42 -0.14 33.46
CA THR A 58 -8.37 0.78 33.91
C THR A 58 -7.25 0.83 32.87
N ALA A 59 -6.84 2.05 32.54
CA ALA A 59 -5.75 2.45 31.67
C ALA A 59 -6.03 2.34 30.18
N SER A 60 -6.43 3.47 29.58
CA SER A 60 -6.20 3.77 28.18
C SER A 60 -4.70 3.61 27.91
N ALA A 61 -4.30 2.48 27.37
CA ALA A 61 -2.98 2.34 26.79
C ALA A 61 -2.88 3.41 25.71
N HIS A 62 -2.17 4.50 25.97
CA HIS A 62 -1.95 5.56 24.98
C HIS A 62 -1.30 4.94 23.77
N LEU A 63 -2.09 4.75 22.71
CA LEU A 63 -1.56 4.34 21.41
C LEU A 63 -0.47 5.34 21.05
N GLU A 64 0.69 4.83 20.67
CA GLU A 64 1.82 5.66 20.27
C GLU A 64 1.43 6.55 19.09
N SER A 65 1.77 7.84 19.13
CA SER A 65 1.44 8.76 18.03
C SER A 65 2.46 8.67 16.88
N LEU A 66 2.02 9.03 15.66
CA LEU A 66 2.93 9.16 14.51
C LEU A 66 4.09 10.14 14.80
N GLU A 67 3.85 11.18 15.59
CA GLU A 67 4.89 12.12 16.00
C GLU A 67 5.95 11.46 16.88
N THR A 68 5.53 10.64 17.84
CA THR A 68 6.45 9.88 18.70
C THR A 68 7.29 8.91 17.88
N ILE A 69 6.66 8.20 16.93
CA ILE A 69 7.37 7.29 16.01
C ILE A 69 8.37 8.04 15.14
N ARG A 70 8.00 9.22 14.64
CA ARG A 70 8.90 10.08 13.85
C ARG A 70 10.09 10.58 14.67
N LYS A 71 9.87 10.96 15.94
CA LYS A 71 10.93 11.39 16.86
C LYS A 71 11.91 10.24 17.16
N ASP A 72 11.40 9.02 17.42
CA ASP A 72 12.25 7.84 17.61
C ASP A 72 13.02 7.46 16.33
N LEU A 73 12.39 7.54 15.16
CA LEU A 73 13.07 7.32 13.91
C LEU A 73 14.22 8.34 13.73
N GLY A 74 13.98 9.61 14.02
CA GLY A 74 14.96 10.68 14.00
C GLY A 74 15.84 10.67 12.73
N ASN A 75 17.13 10.95 12.89
CA ASN A 75 18.12 10.72 11.83
C ASN A 75 18.64 9.28 11.88
N CYS A 76 17.76 8.32 11.62
CA CYS A 76 17.99 6.87 11.75
C CYS A 76 19.30 6.41 11.10
N GLN A 77 20.08 5.61 11.85
CA GLN A 77 21.34 4.98 11.39
C GLN A 77 21.31 3.45 11.57
N ARG A 78 20.11 2.83 11.65
CA ARG A 78 19.95 1.41 12.00
C ARG A 78 20.34 0.43 10.88
N CYS A 79 20.54 0.93 9.64
CA CYS A 79 21.01 0.12 8.50
C CYS A 79 21.87 0.96 7.54
N ASP A 80 22.54 0.29 6.62
CA ASP A 80 23.48 0.92 5.67
C ASP A 80 22.82 1.90 4.68
N LEU A 81 21.51 1.85 4.49
CA LEU A 81 20.79 2.81 3.63
C LEU A 81 20.92 4.25 4.15
N ALA A 82 21.12 4.41 5.46
CA ALA A 82 21.32 5.71 6.08
C ALA A 82 22.51 6.51 5.48
N LYS A 83 23.56 5.81 5.07
CA LYS A 83 24.80 6.41 4.54
C LYS A 83 24.63 7.08 3.17
N LYS A 84 23.60 6.70 2.40
CA LYS A 84 23.45 7.08 0.98
C LYS A 84 22.14 7.81 0.67
N ARG A 85 21.17 7.87 1.61
CA ARG A 85 19.95 8.64 1.42
C ARG A 85 20.22 10.12 1.42
N LYS A 86 19.43 10.90 0.70
CA LYS A 86 19.34 12.35 0.83
C LYS A 86 18.36 12.72 1.94
N ASN A 87 17.16 12.14 1.89
CA ASN A 87 16.11 12.35 2.87
C ASN A 87 15.55 11.03 3.40
N LEU A 88 15.06 11.09 4.63
CA LEU A 88 14.27 10.02 5.23
C LEU A 88 12.81 10.21 4.84
N VAL A 89 12.18 9.16 4.28
CA VAL A 89 10.80 9.18 3.81
C VAL A 89 9.92 8.46 4.83
N PHE A 90 9.36 9.22 5.77
CA PHE A 90 8.60 8.65 6.90
C PHE A 90 7.26 8.06 6.46
N GLY A 91 6.46 8.84 5.76
CA GLY A 91 5.07 8.61 5.40
C GLY A 91 4.30 9.93 5.43
N VAL A 92 3.14 9.99 4.76
CA VAL A 92 2.32 11.20 4.62
C VAL A 92 0.84 10.84 4.54
N GLY A 93 -0.02 11.76 4.95
CA GLY A 93 -1.46 11.66 4.87
C GLY A 93 -2.17 11.81 6.21
N ASN A 94 -3.43 11.39 6.27
CA ASN A 94 -4.26 11.51 7.46
C ASN A 94 -3.78 10.57 8.58
N PRO A 95 -3.45 11.08 9.78
CA PRO A 95 -3.07 10.24 10.92
C PRO A 95 -4.23 9.36 11.45
N HIS A 96 -5.46 9.61 11.00
CA HIS A 96 -6.68 8.84 11.31
C HIS A 96 -7.30 8.25 10.04
N ALA A 97 -6.46 7.92 9.05
CA ALA A 97 -6.92 7.37 7.78
C ALA A 97 -7.61 6.02 7.97
N ARG A 98 -8.76 5.84 7.34
CA ARG A 98 -9.43 4.53 7.24
C ARG A 98 -8.72 3.59 6.27
N LEU A 99 -7.92 4.12 5.35
CA LEU A 99 -7.19 3.40 4.32
C LEU A 99 -5.70 3.76 4.35
N VAL A 100 -4.85 2.73 4.49
CA VAL A 100 -3.39 2.89 4.44
C VAL A 100 -2.83 2.16 3.23
N PHE A 101 -2.04 2.86 2.42
CA PHE A 101 -1.23 2.26 1.37
C PHE A 101 0.20 2.01 1.85
N VAL A 102 0.69 0.79 1.65
CA VAL A 102 2.06 0.41 2.02
C VAL A 102 2.81 -0.03 0.78
N GLY A 103 3.87 0.70 0.44
CA GLY A 103 4.79 0.36 -0.64
C GLY A 103 6.08 -0.30 -0.13
N GLU A 104 7.03 -0.48 -1.05
CA GLU A 104 8.33 -1.10 -0.77
C GLU A 104 9.30 -0.12 -0.11
N GLY A 105 9.66 0.94 -0.81
CA GLY A 105 10.67 1.89 -0.39
C GLY A 105 10.74 3.12 -1.31
N PRO A 106 11.51 4.17 -0.90
CA PRO A 106 11.66 5.38 -1.70
C PRO A 106 12.45 5.16 -2.98
N GLY A 107 12.00 5.78 -4.07
CA GLY A 107 12.75 5.98 -5.30
C GLY A 107 13.59 7.26 -5.27
N ALA A 108 14.07 7.69 -6.45
CA ALA A 108 14.93 8.86 -6.58
C ALA A 108 14.22 10.18 -6.24
N ASP A 109 12.98 10.33 -6.70
CA ASP A 109 12.18 11.53 -6.47
C ASP A 109 11.75 11.63 -5.01
N GLU A 110 11.38 10.50 -4.40
CA GLU A 110 11.02 10.41 -2.99
C GLU A 110 12.22 10.74 -2.07
N ASP A 111 13.41 10.22 -2.41
CA ASP A 111 14.65 10.52 -1.69
C ASP A 111 15.04 12.00 -1.82
N ALA A 112 14.75 12.63 -2.96
CA ALA A 112 15.01 14.04 -3.17
C ALA A 112 14.03 14.95 -2.41
N GLN A 113 12.73 14.55 -2.29
CA GLN A 113 11.68 15.38 -1.72
C GLN A 113 11.35 15.04 -0.26
N GLY A 114 11.69 13.83 0.21
CA GLY A 114 11.38 13.36 1.57
C GLY A 114 9.94 12.86 1.74
N GLU A 115 9.19 12.69 0.65
CA GLU A 115 7.80 12.21 0.66
C GLU A 115 7.64 10.90 -0.13
N PRO A 116 6.76 9.96 0.30
CA PRO A 116 6.51 8.72 -0.42
C PRO A 116 5.64 8.96 -1.66
N PHE A 117 5.91 8.21 -2.72
CA PHE A 117 5.08 8.20 -3.93
C PHE A 117 4.87 9.60 -4.55
N VAL A 118 5.96 10.28 -4.89
CA VAL A 118 5.97 11.58 -5.60
C VAL A 118 6.49 11.48 -7.04
N GLY A 119 7.23 10.42 -7.37
CA GLY A 119 7.70 10.12 -8.72
C GLY A 119 6.59 9.61 -9.65
N GLU A 120 6.95 9.00 -10.76
CA GLU A 120 6.02 8.52 -11.79
C GLU A 120 5.03 7.46 -11.23
N ALA A 121 5.55 6.50 -10.44
CA ALA A 121 4.72 5.52 -9.75
C ALA A 121 3.76 6.17 -8.74
N GLY A 122 4.21 7.23 -8.07
CA GLY A 122 3.39 8.03 -7.16
C GLY A 122 2.29 8.80 -7.87
N ARG A 123 2.58 9.39 -9.02
CA ARG A 123 1.54 10.03 -9.87
C ARG A 123 0.45 9.04 -10.30
N LEU A 124 0.85 7.78 -10.60
CA LEU A 124 -0.13 6.75 -10.91
C LEU A 124 -0.95 6.37 -9.68
N LEU A 125 -0.33 6.22 -8.50
CA LEU A 125 -1.05 5.96 -7.25
C LEU A 125 -2.04 7.09 -6.93
N ASN A 126 -1.64 8.35 -7.08
CA ASN A 126 -2.54 9.49 -6.87
C ASN A 126 -3.75 9.44 -7.79
N ARG A 127 -3.56 9.11 -9.07
CA ARG A 127 -4.68 8.91 -10.02
C ARG A 127 -5.60 7.77 -9.58
N LEU A 128 -5.04 6.67 -9.08
CA LEU A 128 -5.84 5.56 -8.56
C LEU A 128 -6.67 6.00 -7.34
N ILE A 129 -6.08 6.72 -6.39
CA ILE A 129 -6.77 7.27 -5.21
C ILE A 129 -7.90 8.21 -5.65
N THR A 130 -7.62 9.12 -6.59
CA THR A 130 -8.64 10.01 -7.17
C THR A 130 -9.76 9.24 -7.87
N ALA A 131 -9.43 8.19 -8.63
CA ALA A 131 -10.41 7.32 -9.27
C ALA A 131 -11.29 6.56 -8.26
N MET A 132 -10.77 6.28 -7.07
CA MET A 132 -11.55 5.72 -5.94
C MET A 132 -12.50 6.75 -5.30
N GLY A 133 -12.49 8.01 -5.74
CA GLY A 133 -13.26 9.11 -5.15
C GLY A 133 -12.65 9.68 -3.88
N LEU A 134 -11.37 9.43 -3.64
CA LEU A 134 -10.64 9.89 -2.46
C LEU A 134 -9.57 10.91 -2.84
N GLN A 135 -9.17 11.74 -1.85
CA GLN A 135 -8.02 12.63 -1.95
C GLN A 135 -6.80 11.98 -1.29
N ARG A 136 -5.60 12.37 -1.73
CA ARG A 136 -4.34 11.87 -1.16
C ARG A 136 -4.23 12.14 0.34
N GLU A 137 -4.78 13.25 0.79
CA GLU A 137 -4.78 13.72 2.18
C GLU A 137 -5.77 12.96 3.07
N GLU A 138 -6.72 12.21 2.51
CA GLU A 138 -7.69 11.39 3.25
C GLU A 138 -7.15 10.01 3.59
N VAL A 139 -6.15 9.54 2.85
CA VAL A 139 -5.48 8.25 3.07
C VAL A 139 -4.13 8.47 3.75
N TYR A 140 -3.49 7.39 4.21
CA TYR A 140 -2.10 7.44 4.65
C TYR A 140 -1.23 6.58 3.73
N ILE A 141 -0.05 7.08 3.38
CA ILE A 141 0.86 6.41 2.45
C ILE A 141 2.23 6.29 3.11
N CYS A 142 2.75 5.06 3.17
CA CYS A 142 4.10 4.80 3.68
C CYS A 142 4.76 3.63 2.92
N ASN A 143 6.00 3.33 3.30
CA ASN A 143 6.77 2.23 2.75
C ASN A 143 7.30 1.32 3.88
N VAL A 144 7.65 0.08 3.53
CA VAL A 144 8.36 -0.85 4.42
C VAL A 144 9.67 -0.24 4.89
N ILE A 145 10.51 0.21 3.93
CA ILE A 145 11.76 0.91 4.25
C ILE A 145 11.61 2.42 4.05
N LYS A 146 12.35 3.19 4.87
CA LYS A 146 12.24 4.67 4.90
C LYS A 146 13.38 5.38 4.17
N CYS A 147 14.33 4.63 3.63
CA CYS A 147 15.51 5.14 2.93
C CYS A 147 15.61 4.47 1.56
N ARG A 148 16.09 5.23 0.56
CA ARG A 148 16.28 4.74 -0.81
C ARG A 148 17.45 3.75 -0.91
N PRO A 149 17.26 2.54 -1.44
CA PRO A 149 18.36 1.65 -1.80
C PRO A 149 19.17 2.21 -3.00
N PRO A 150 20.49 2.04 -3.02
CA PRO A 150 21.32 2.48 -4.14
C PRO A 150 20.86 1.91 -5.47
N GLY A 151 20.71 2.79 -6.49
CA GLY A 151 20.23 2.38 -7.82
C GLY A 151 18.80 1.84 -7.87
N ASN A 152 17.98 2.09 -6.83
CA ASN A 152 16.63 1.52 -6.66
C ASN A 152 16.62 -0.03 -6.70
N ARG A 153 17.68 -0.68 -6.21
CA ARG A 153 17.68 -2.14 -6.06
C ARG A 153 16.65 -2.60 -5.03
N ASP A 154 16.28 -3.85 -5.10
CA ASP A 154 15.46 -4.50 -4.06
C ASP A 154 16.09 -4.30 -2.67
N PRO A 155 15.30 -4.05 -1.61
CA PRO A 155 15.80 -4.02 -0.24
C PRO A 155 16.23 -5.43 0.19
N ASN A 156 17.31 -5.53 0.95
CA ASN A 156 17.75 -6.81 1.52
C ASN A 156 17.02 -7.10 2.86
N ALA A 157 17.16 -8.33 3.35
CA ALA A 157 16.47 -8.79 4.56
C ALA A 157 16.83 -7.96 5.80
N LEU A 158 18.10 -7.58 5.98
CA LEU A 158 18.56 -6.79 7.13
C LEU A 158 18.00 -5.36 7.08
N GLU A 159 17.86 -4.78 5.90
CA GLU A 159 17.26 -3.45 5.72
C GLU A 159 15.76 -3.47 6.05
N ILE A 160 15.05 -4.53 5.62
CA ILE A 160 13.63 -4.73 5.95
C ILE A 160 13.48 -4.96 7.46
N GLU A 161 14.26 -5.85 8.05
CA GLU A 161 14.22 -6.16 9.48
C GLU A 161 14.45 -4.92 10.35
N ALA A 162 15.45 -4.10 10.02
CA ALA A 162 15.77 -2.89 10.77
C ALA A 162 14.70 -1.79 10.62
N CYS A 163 13.94 -1.77 9.51
CA CYS A 163 13.07 -0.65 9.15
C CYS A 163 11.57 -0.93 9.27
N SER A 164 11.13 -2.18 8.99
CA SER A 164 9.72 -2.55 9.03
C SER A 164 9.03 -2.33 10.38
N PRO A 165 9.69 -2.39 11.55
CA PRO A 165 9.06 -2.06 12.82
C PRO A 165 8.43 -0.67 12.86
N PHE A 166 9.02 0.32 12.17
CA PHE A 166 8.45 1.68 12.07
C PHE A 166 7.15 1.71 11.28
N MET A 167 7.08 0.98 10.17
CA MET A 167 5.85 0.82 9.38
C MET A 167 4.75 0.14 10.22
N LEU A 168 5.08 -0.92 10.94
CA LEU A 168 4.12 -1.63 11.80
C LEU A 168 3.57 -0.73 12.90
N ARG A 169 4.43 0.07 13.55
CA ARG A 169 4.04 1.07 14.55
C ARG A 169 3.14 2.15 13.95
N GLN A 170 3.45 2.63 12.72
CA GLN A 170 2.60 3.58 12.01
C GLN A 170 1.21 3.02 11.74
N ILE A 171 1.09 1.79 11.22
CA ILE A 171 -0.20 1.14 11.00
C ILE A 171 -0.98 1.02 12.32
N ARG A 172 -0.33 0.60 13.41
CA ARG A 172 -0.96 0.50 14.72
C ARG A 172 -1.42 1.85 15.26
N ALA A 173 -0.61 2.89 15.09
CA ALA A 173 -0.94 4.26 15.53
C ALA A 173 -2.14 4.84 14.78
N ILE A 174 -2.28 4.52 13.49
CA ILE A 174 -3.37 4.98 12.63
C ILE A 174 -4.64 4.18 12.89
N GLY A 175 -4.55 2.86 13.09
CA GLY A 175 -5.69 1.96 13.28
C GLY A 175 -6.65 1.94 12.08
N PRO A 176 -6.18 1.67 10.84
CA PRO A 176 -7.03 1.77 9.66
C PRO A 176 -8.06 0.65 9.58
N ASP A 177 -9.16 0.88 8.85
CA ASP A 177 -10.14 -0.15 8.52
C ASP A 177 -9.60 -1.14 7.47
N VAL A 178 -8.70 -0.68 6.58
CA VAL A 178 -8.12 -1.48 5.48
C VAL A 178 -6.69 -1.06 5.20
N ILE A 179 -5.85 -2.04 4.88
CA ILE A 179 -4.50 -1.84 4.35
C ILE A 179 -4.46 -2.30 2.89
N VAL A 180 -3.83 -1.54 2.02
CA VAL A 180 -3.48 -1.96 0.65
C VAL A 180 -1.97 -2.13 0.57
N GLY A 181 -1.52 -3.36 0.34
CA GLY A 181 -0.12 -3.70 0.12
C GLY A 181 0.24 -3.61 -1.36
N LEU A 182 1.14 -2.68 -1.70
CA LEU A 182 1.56 -2.39 -3.08
C LEU A 182 2.80 -3.21 -3.45
N GLY A 183 2.61 -4.31 -4.15
CA GLY A 183 3.67 -5.13 -4.70
C GLY A 183 4.27 -6.15 -3.72
N LYS A 184 5.29 -6.86 -4.21
CA LYS A 184 5.91 -8.02 -3.55
C LYS A 184 6.40 -7.71 -2.14
N PHE A 185 7.26 -6.70 -1.98
CA PHE A 185 7.96 -6.47 -0.71
C PHE A 185 7.03 -6.00 0.41
N ALA A 186 6.08 -5.10 0.08
CA ALA A 186 5.09 -4.66 1.06
C ALA A 186 4.23 -5.84 1.54
N VAL A 187 3.68 -6.62 0.61
CA VAL A 187 2.79 -7.73 0.93
C VAL A 187 3.53 -8.86 1.65
N GLN A 188 4.73 -9.25 1.18
CA GLN A 188 5.50 -10.32 1.81
C GLN A 188 5.98 -9.94 3.21
N THR A 189 6.31 -8.67 3.45
CA THR A 189 6.68 -8.18 4.78
C THR A 189 5.49 -8.18 5.73
N LEU A 190 4.33 -7.64 5.28
CA LEU A 190 3.12 -7.59 6.09
C LEU A 190 2.60 -8.99 6.44
N LEU A 191 2.58 -9.91 5.47
CA LEU A 191 2.08 -11.28 5.66
C LEU A 191 3.15 -12.28 6.14
N GLN A 192 4.39 -11.84 6.31
CA GLN A 192 5.52 -12.71 6.67
C GLN A 192 5.61 -13.97 5.79
N THR A 193 5.42 -13.82 4.49
CA THR A 193 5.36 -14.91 3.52
C THR A 193 6.34 -14.73 2.36
N LYS A 194 6.66 -15.80 1.66
CA LYS A 194 7.43 -15.79 0.40
C LYS A 194 6.56 -16.06 -0.83
N VAL A 195 5.26 -16.22 -0.63
CA VAL A 195 4.31 -16.47 -1.73
C VAL A 195 4.34 -15.30 -2.72
N PRO A 196 4.38 -15.56 -4.04
CA PRO A 196 4.37 -14.53 -5.06
C PRO A 196 3.13 -13.64 -4.99
N ILE A 197 3.29 -12.34 -5.28
CA ILE A 197 2.19 -11.36 -5.29
C ILE A 197 1.07 -11.74 -6.26
N THR A 198 1.40 -12.38 -7.36
CA THR A 198 0.43 -12.86 -8.35
C THR A 198 -0.54 -13.91 -7.80
N LYS A 199 -0.12 -14.67 -6.78
CA LYS A 199 -0.97 -15.65 -6.08
C LYS A 199 -1.69 -15.04 -4.86
N LEU A 200 -1.23 -13.91 -4.35
CA LEU A 200 -1.80 -13.29 -3.14
C LEU A 200 -2.82 -12.20 -3.47
N ARG A 201 -2.65 -11.50 -4.61
CA ARG A 201 -3.50 -10.38 -5.00
C ARG A 201 -4.96 -10.78 -5.25
N GLY A 202 -5.85 -9.81 -5.16
CA GLY A 202 -7.25 -9.96 -5.53
C GLY A 202 -8.13 -10.58 -4.44
N THR A 203 -7.56 -10.93 -3.29
CA THR A 203 -8.30 -11.49 -2.15
C THR A 203 -7.78 -10.90 -0.86
N PHE A 204 -8.66 -10.46 0.01
CA PHE A 204 -8.28 -9.98 1.33
C PHE A 204 -7.55 -11.06 2.14
N ARG A 205 -6.52 -10.61 2.85
CA ARG A 205 -5.79 -11.39 3.85
C ARG A 205 -5.97 -10.75 5.22
N ASP A 206 -5.78 -11.53 6.26
CA ASP A 206 -5.80 -10.99 7.62
C ASP A 206 -4.42 -10.44 8.00
N PHE A 207 -4.39 -9.22 8.52
CA PHE A 207 -3.23 -8.62 9.14
C PHE A 207 -3.58 -8.19 10.57
N TYR A 208 -3.44 -9.12 11.52
CA TYR A 208 -3.77 -8.90 12.94
C TYR A 208 -5.18 -8.31 13.14
N GLY A 209 -6.17 -8.85 12.44
CA GLY A 209 -7.56 -8.41 12.48
C GLY A 209 -7.90 -7.26 11.53
N ILE A 210 -6.92 -6.69 10.82
CA ILE A 210 -7.14 -5.65 9.81
C ILE A 210 -7.14 -6.30 8.42
N PRO A 211 -8.18 -6.12 7.60
CA PRO A 211 -8.19 -6.57 6.21
C PRO A 211 -7.05 -5.95 5.39
N LEU A 212 -6.21 -6.79 4.80
CA LEU A 212 -5.12 -6.41 3.90
C LEU A 212 -5.48 -6.84 2.48
N MET A 213 -5.52 -5.90 1.54
CA MET A 213 -5.63 -6.17 0.09
C MET A 213 -4.25 -6.16 -0.54
N PRO A 214 -3.70 -7.33 -0.93
CA PRO A 214 -2.52 -7.39 -1.78
C PRO A 214 -2.86 -6.95 -3.20
N THR A 215 -2.02 -6.08 -3.79
CA THR A 215 -2.19 -5.67 -5.19
C THR A 215 -0.84 -5.40 -5.86
N LEU A 216 -0.85 -5.12 -7.18
CA LEU A 216 0.35 -4.86 -7.95
C LEU A 216 0.94 -3.48 -7.61
N HIS A 217 2.26 -3.37 -7.66
CA HIS A 217 2.94 -2.09 -7.43
C HIS A 217 2.74 -1.14 -8.63
N PRO A 218 2.52 0.18 -8.42
CA PRO A 218 2.35 1.11 -9.53
C PRO A 218 3.51 1.12 -10.53
N SER A 219 4.77 0.96 -10.08
CA SER A 219 5.92 0.86 -10.99
C SER A 219 5.88 -0.38 -11.90
N TYR A 220 5.27 -1.48 -11.44
CA TYR A 220 5.03 -2.65 -12.28
C TYR A 220 4.02 -2.34 -13.37
N LEU A 221 2.92 -1.67 -13.04
CA LEU A 221 1.93 -1.23 -14.02
C LEU A 221 2.53 -0.34 -15.10
N LEU A 222 3.40 0.61 -14.73
CA LEU A 222 4.08 1.46 -15.70
C LEU A 222 4.94 0.67 -16.70
N ARG A 223 5.65 -0.37 -16.24
CA ARG A 223 6.42 -1.26 -17.14
C ARG A 223 5.50 -2.08 -18.04
N ARG A 224 4.46 -2.68 -17.46
CA ARG A 224 3.47 -3.48 -18.21
C ARG A 224 2.76 -2.66 -19.29
N ARG A 225 2.48 -1.40 -18.99
CA ARG A 225 1.93 -0.45 -19.97
C ARG A 225 2.84 -0.28 -21.18
N GLN A 226 4.15 -0.13 -20.98
CA GLN A 226 5.11 -0.02 -22.09
C GLN A 226 5.14 -1.28 -22.95
N GLU A 227 4.73 -2.41 -22.39
CA GLU A 227 4.59 -3.70 -23.08
C GLU A 227 3.18 -3.90 -23.66
N GLY A 228 2.26 -2.92 -23.55
CA GLY A 228 0.89 -2.99 -24.06
C GLY A 228 -0.11 -3.73 -23.15
N ASP A 229 0.31 -4.17 -21.95
CA ASP A 229 -0.58 -4.87 -21.01
C ASP A 229 -1.44 -3.90 -20.21
N MET A 230 -2.72 -3.84 -20.57
CA MET A 230 -3.74 -3.08 -19.85
C MET A 230 -4.50 -3.90 -18.82
N ASP A 231 -4.49 -5.21 -18.90
CA ASP A 231 -5.19 -6.10 -17.95
C ASP A 231 -4.70 -5.91 -16.53
N SER A 232 -3.40 -5.69 -16.34
CA SER A 232 -2.82 -5.43 -15.04
C SER A 232 -3.45 -4.21 -14.33
N PHE A 233 -3.86 -3.18 -15.08
CA PHE A 233 -4.58 -2.02 -14.53
C PHE A 233 -5.99 -2.39 -14.08
N TRP A 234 -6.71 -3.16 -14.88
CA TRP A 234 -8.05 -3.61 -14.53
C TRP A 234 -8.06 -4.53 -13.31
N ARG A 235 -7.04 -5.38 -13.19
CA ARG A 235 -6.85 -6.22 -12.00
C ARG A 235 -6.65 -5.38 -10.73
N VAL A 236 -5.85 -4.32 -10.80
CA VAL A 236 -5.68 -3.39 -9.66
C VAL A 236 -6.98 -2.65 -9.36
N TRP A 237 -7.73 -2.23 -10.40
CA TRP A 237 -9.02 -1.60 -10.20
C TRP A 237 -10.03 -2.56 -9.52
N ASP A 238 -10.05 -3.83 -9.91
CA ASP A 238 -10.89 -4.84 -9.27
C ASP A 238 -10.52 -5.04 -7.79
N ASP A 239 -9.22 -4.99 -7.45
CA ASP A 239 -8.75 -5.01 -6.06
C ASP A 239 -9.27 -3.78 -5.29
N MET A 240 -9.17 -2.58 -5.88
CA MET A 240 -9.64 -1.35 -5.25
C MET A 240 -11.16 -1.28 -5.14
N THR A 241 -11.90 -1.87 -6.06
CA THR A 241 -13.36 -2.01 -5.97
C THR A 241 -13.77 -2.78 -4.71
N GLN A 242 -13.07 -3.89 -4.41
CA GLN A 242 -13.31 -4.64 -3.17
C GLN A 242 -12.97 -3.81 -1.92
N VAL A 243 -11.89 -3.02 -1.97
CA VAL A 243 -11.52 -2.09 -0.89
C VAL A 243 -12.64 -1.06 -0.64
N LEU A 244 -13.17 -0.45 -1.71
CA LEU A 244 -14.28 0.50 -1.61
C LEU A 244 -15.54 -0.14 -1.02
N GLN A 245 -15.87 -1.37 -1.45
CA GLN A 245 -17.00 -2.13 -0.89
C GLN A 245 -16.85 -2.34 0.61
N LEU A 246 -15.67 -2.77 1.07
CA LEU A 246 -15.42 -3.01 2.48
C LEU A 246 -15.48 -1.71 3.29
N LEU A 247 -14.97 -0.60 2.75
CA LEU A 247 -15.05 0.73 3.36
C LEU A 247 -16.46 1.35 3.30
N LYS A 248 -17.41 0.71 2.59
CA LYS A 248 -18.77 1.21 2.33
C LYS A 248 -18.75 2.57 1.62
N LEU A 249 -17.80 2.77 0.73
CA LEU A 249 -17.67 3.95 -0.11
C LEU A 249 -18.34 3.72 -1.48
N PRO A 250 -18.82 4.77 -2.15
CA PRO A 250 -19.37 4.68 -3.49
C PRO A 250 -18.35 4.04 -4.45
N ILE A 251 -18.81 3.11 -5.28
CA ILE A 251 -18.00 2.54 -6.35
C ILE A 251 -18.24 3.37 -7.60
N PRO A 252 -17.24 4.06 -8.13
CA PRO A 252 -17.36 4.77 -9.39
C PRO A 252 -17.71 3.81 -10.53
N GLU A 253 -18.62 4.21 -11.42
CA GLU A 253 -19.05 3.38 -12.53
C GLU A 253 -17.87 3.00 -13.41
N LYS A 254 -17.73 1.68 -13.66
CA LYS A 254 -16.68 1.11 -14.50
C LYS A 254 -17.07 1.33 -15.97
N ILE A 255 -16.50 2.31 -16.64
CA ILE A 255 -16.68 2.48 -18.08
C ILE A 255 -15.72 1.51 -18.79
N ARG A 256 -16.10 0.23 -18.87
CA ARG A 256 -15.57 -0.66 -19.91
C ARG A 256 -16.37 -0.33 -21.20
N LYS A 257 -15.72 0.31 -22.17
CA LYS A 257 -16.28 0.26 -23.52
C LYS A 257 -16.04 -1.15 -24.05
N ASN A 258 -17.12 -1.81 -24.48
CA ASN A 258 -17.11 -3.05 -25.24
C ASN A 258 -16.35 -2.85 -26.55
#